data_7d5658e27b488d3914dff094b4458011
#
_entry.id   7d5658e27b488d3914dff094b4458011
#
_cell.length_a   1.000
_cell.length_b   1.000
_cell.length_c   1.000
_cell.angle_alpha   90.00
_cell.angle_beta   90.00
_cell.angle_gamma   90.00
#
_symmetry.space_group_name_H-M   'P 1'
#
loop_
_entity.id
_entity.type
_entity.pdbx_description
1 polymer ?
#
loop_
_entity_poly.entity_id
_entity_poly.type
_entity_poly.pdbx_seq_one_letter_code
_entity_poly.pdbx_strand_id
1 'polypeptide(L)'
;MHCSVSNHLRLLFVCAAFVMAMGTICTAAEKKDDTTDPRRNVVFIICDDLNDYIEGFSGHPQTVTPNMARLADSGVRFTQAHCNIPICGPSRACLFSGIYPHNSGCYGFTKWDTYEVLKNSRTLMDYFRQNNYYTLGTGKLLHHMVRGEWKNFGNRADYGPFAYDGKDNQPHPDTPAPYNEIGPVDGSFGPLVSLEGRTTTDGKPLMWRTGGWQSVDKLTIHPSGENDPTPDEKNGDWAVEQLQALAATKAKNRKPFFMGIGFIRPHTPLIVPQRFFDMFPVDEISLPEILEGDIDDTFAQTIRGLPEGKEPDSERTEDMGGKLFRKLVESYDSRDEALRHFIQAYLASIASVDEQVGRILDVIDSTELKDNTIIVLTSDHGWGMGEKDYLYKNSLWQESTRIPLIVRAPGIAQPEAVCDRPVSLVDIYPTLADCCELQGDTMKNERGHSLDGHSFRRLLTDPYGGTWDGPEEVLTALYKWRMKYNPHEESYSLRGNDWRYIRYENGKEELYNTVSDPNEWKNLATEAQYSHEINRLRQVLASRLPEKGIVPPQPQWKAPGKPEPKSNEYWKDLYFKKNPDADADKDGTLSWPELHAHKKANASPVQSTQ
;
A
#
# COMPACT_ATOMS: atom_id res chain seq x y z
N MET A 1 -66.91 17.13 -54.93
CA MET A 1 -67.17 16.32 -56.13
C MET A 1 -66.48 14.99 -55.85
N HIS A 2 -67.26 14.14 -55.50
CA HIS A 2 -67.67 12.82 -56.14
C HIS A 2 -66.52 11.84 -56.18
N CYS A 3 -66.58 10.82 -55.55
CA CYS A 3 -67.42 9.58 -55.51
C CYS A 3 -66.41 8.45 -55.69
N SER A 4 -66.32 7.48 -54.93
CA SER A 4 -67.27 6.43 -54.56
C SER A 4 -66.70 5.08 -54.89
N VAL A 5 -66.57 4.21 -53.89
CA VAL A 5 -67.30 2.93 -53.80
C VAL A 5 -66.74 1.79 -54.69
N SER A 6 -66.49 0.62 -54.29
CA SER A 6 -67.08 -0.33 -53.36
C SER A 6 -66.72 -1.77 -53.86
N ASN A 7 -66.51 -2.61 -52.91
CA ASN A 7 -67.17 -3.90 -52.70
C ASN A 7 -66.76 -5.18 -53.45
N HIS A 8 -66.59 -6.15 -52.65
CA HIS A 8 -67.18 -7.50 -52.44
C HIS A 8 -66.41 -8.66 -53.10
N LEU A 9 -66.11 -9.62 -52.37
CA LEU A 9 -66.75 -10.71 -51.60
C LEU A 9 -66.63 -12.07 -52.24
N ARG A 10 -66.35 -13.09 -51.45
CA ARG A 10 -66.67 -14.52 -51.49
C ARG A 10 -65.68 -15.45 -52.23
N LEU A 11 -65.14 -16.34 -51.48
CA LEU A 11 -65.60 -17.61 -50.85
C LEU A 11 -65.41 -18.82 -51.76
N LEU A 12 -64.64 -19.79 -51.38
CA LEU A 12 -65.05 -21.16 -51.10
C LEU A 12 -63.89 -22.14 -51.12
N PHE A 13 -63.72 -22.83 -50.01
CA PHE A 13 -63.36 -24.21 -49.77
C PHE A 13 -62.98 -25.12 -51.00
N VAL A 14 -61.81 -25.80 -50.81
CA VAL A 14 -61.75 -27.27 -51.06
C VAL A 14 -60.73 -27.86 -50.09
N CYS A 15 -61.18 -28.80 -49.25
CA CYS A 15 -60.37 -29.73 -48.47
C CYS A 15 -59.71 -30.75 -49.39
N ALA A 16 -58.45 -31.04 -49.13
CA ALA A 16 -57.93 -32.38 -49.44
C ALA A 16 -56.84 -32.71 -48.40
N ALA A 17 -57.10 -33.70 -47.63
CA ALA A 17 -56.22 -34.36 -46.71
C ALA A 17 -55.06 -35.01 -47.43
N PHE A 18 -53.83 -34.83 -46.88
CA PHE A 18 -52.75 -35.79 -47.12
C PHE A 18 -52.05 -36.11 -45.83
N VAL A 19 -51.91 -37.38 -45.61
CA VAL A 19 -51.54 -38.12 -44.42
C VAL A 19 -50.05 -37.99 -44.12
N MET A 20 -49.72 -37.79 -42.85
CA MET A 20 -48.55 -38.23 -42.10
C MET A 20 -47.21 -38.51 -42.80
N ALA A 21 -46.22 -37.75 -42.44
CA ALA A 21 -44.92 -38.26 -42.09
C ALA A 21 -44.46 -37.52 -40.87
N MET A 22 -44.58 -38.12 -39.66
CA MET A 22 -43.89 -37.70 -38.44
C MET A 22 -42.38 -37.89 -38.66
N GLY A 23 -41.74 -36.83 -39.13
CA GLY A 23 -40.31 -36.64 -38.91
C GLY A 23 -40.13 -35.92 -37.61
N THR A 24 -39.81 -36.64 -36.55
CA THR A 24 -39.32 -36.07 -35.28
C THR A 24 -37.99 -35.38 -35.61
N ILE A 25 -38.06 -34.10 -35.93
CA ILE A 25 -36.86 -33.23 -35.86
C ILE A 25 -36.56 -33.08 -34.37
N CYS A 26 -35.71 -33.97 -33.89
CA CYS A 26 -35.00 -33.75 -32.66
C CYS A 26 -34.10 -32.55 -32.94
N THR A 27 -34.60 -31.34 -32.68
CA THR A 27 -33.75 -30.18 -32.50
C THR A 27 -32.90 -30.50 -31.28
N ALA A 28 -31.71 -31.03 -31.56
CA ALA A 28 -30.64 -30.98 -30.56
C ALA A 28 -30.62 -29.52 -30.10
N ALA A 29 -31.08 -29.29 -28.86
CA ALA A 29 -30.77 -28.06 -28.16
C ALA A 29 -29.24 -27.96 -28.24
N GLU A 30 -28.75 -27.06 -29.07
CA GLU A 30 -27.36 -26.62 -28.96
C GLU A 30 -27.18 -26.30 -27.49
N LYS A 31 -26.49 -27.19 -26.79
CA LYS A 31 -25.88 -26.82 -25.51
C LYS A 31 -25.16 -25.50 -25.80
N LYS A 32 -25.64 -24.42 -25.23
CA LYS A 32 -24.83 -23.24 -25.00
C LYS A 32 -23.63 -23.71 -24.16
N ASP A 33 -22.68 -24.28 -24.88
CA ASP A 33 -21.36 -24.55 -24.36
C ASP A 33 -20.62 -23.21 -24.40
N ASP A 34 -20.02 -22.86 -23.31
CA ASP A 34 -19.06 -21.78 -23.20
C ASP A 34 -19.58 -20.41 -22.80
N THR A 35 -20.19 -20.30 -21.62
CA THR A 35 -20.21 -18.99 -20.95
C THR A 35 -18.93 -18.83 -20.14
N THR A 36 -17.97 -18.10 -20.70
CA THR A 36 -16.92 -17.48 -19.91
C THR A 36 -17.59 -16.64 -18.82
N ASP A 37 -17.08 -16.69 -17.60
CA ASP A 37 -17.55 -15.81 -16.52
C ASP A 37 -17.32 -14.35 -16.98
N PRO A 38 -18.37 -13.54 -17.17
CA PRO A 38 -18.21 -12.17 -17.69
C PRO A 38 -17.59 -11.21 -16.69
N ARG A 39 -17.39 -11.65 -15.44
CA ARG A 39 -16.86 -10.80 -14.37
C ARG A 39 -15.39 -10.49 -14.60
N ARG A 40 -15.00 -9.28 -14.21
CA ARG A 40 -13.65 -8.75 -14.39
C ARG A 40 -12.71 -9.32 -13.36
N ASN A 41 -11.47 -9.57 -13.76
CA ASN A 41 -10.37 -9.80 -12.81
C ASN A 41 -9.87 -8.48 -12.24
N VAL A 42 -9.17 -8.55 -11.13
CA VAL A 42 -8.50 -7.39 -10.53
C VAL A 42 -7.05 -7.73 -10.20
N VAL A 43 -6.13 -6.90 -10.63
CA VAL A 43 -4.75 -6.84 -10.16
C VAL A 43 -4.56 -5.53 -9.42
N PHE A 44 -4.26 -5.61 -8.14
CA PHE A 44 -4.11 -4.48 -7.24
C PHE A 44 -2.65 -4.37 -6.79
N ILE A 45 -1.95 -3.34 -7.27
CA ILE A 45 -0.54 -3.08 -6.98
C ILE A 45 -0.45 -1.93 -5.99
N ILE A 46 0.24 -2.13 -4.89
CA ILE A 46 0.51 -1.10 -3.89
C ILE A 46 2.00 -1.02 -3.60
N CYS A 47 2.59 0.16 -3.78
CA CYS A 47 3.97 0.46 -3.43
C CYS A 47 4.00 1.18 -2.07
N ASP A 48 4.93 0.81 -1.19
CA ASP A 48 5.03 1.38 0.16
C ASP A 48 5.82 2.68 0.12
N ASP A 49 5.31 3.75 0.73
CA ASP A 49 5.95 5.08 0.80
C ASP A 49 6.12 5.79 -0.58
N LEU A 50 5.39 5.41 -1.62
CA LEU A 50 5.53 6.03 -2.94
C LEU A 50 4.76 7.35 -3.00
N ASN A 51 5.49 8.45 -3.15
CA ASN A 51 4.93 9.76 -3.45
C ASN A 51 4.67 9.93 -4.96
N ASP A 52 4.48 11.15 -5.41
CA ASP A 52 4.20 11.49 -6.81
C ASP A 52 5.44 11.50 -7.74
N TYR A 53 6.58 10.96 -7.31
CA TYR A 53 7.80 10.84 -8.13
C TYR A 53 7.68 9.71 -9.15
N ILE A 54 6.62 9.78 -9.95
CA ILE A 54 6.39 8.90 -11.11
C ILE A 54 6.03 9.71 -12.35
N GLU A 55 6.30 9.19 -13.53
CA GLU A 55 6.02 9.88 -14.79
C GLU A 55 4.54 10.24 -14.93
N GLY A 56 4.28 11.48 -15.33
CA GLY A 56 2.93 12.01 -15.52
C GLY A 56 2.25 12.56 -14.26
N PHE A 57 2.93 12.58 -13.10
CA PHE A 57 2.44 13.19 -11.86
C PHE A 57 3.19 14.47 -11.46
N SER A 58 4.24 14.82 -12.21
CA SER A 58 5.02 16.06 -12.05
C SER A 58 5.73 16.21 -10.69
N GLY A 59 5.96 15.12 -9.97
CA GLY A 59 6.63 15.17 -8.67
C GLY A 59 8.13 15.41 -8.79
N HIS A 60 8.81 14.76 -9.75
CA HIS A 60 10.25 14.96 -9.97
C HIS A 60 10.61 14.85 -11.46
N PRO A 61 11.42 15.78 -12.01
CA PRO A 61 11.70 15.84 -13.44
C PRO A 61 12.57 14.69 -13.99
N GLN A 62 13.31 14.01 -13.12
CA GLN A 62 14.23 12.92 -13.50
C GLN A 62 13.67 11.54 -13.20
N THR A 63 12.40 11.43 -12.90
CA THR A 63 11.76 10.12 -12.68
C THR A 63 11.87 9.25 -13.93
N VAL A 64 12.18 7.96 -13.75
CA VAL A 64 12.22 6.97 -14.83
C VAL A 64 11.30 5.81 -14.47
N THR A 65 10.04 5.92 -14.91
CA THR A 65 8.98 4.93 -14.62
C THR A 65 8.15 4.62 -15.87
N PRO A 66 8.79 4.14 -16.97
CA PRO A 66 8.10 3.94 -18.24
C PRO A 66 6.96 2.92 -18.18
N ASN A 67 6.99 1.98 -17.24
CA ASN A 67 5.95 0.97 -17.10
C ASN A 67 4.72 1.51 -16.36
N MET A 68 4.92 2.33 -15.32
CA MET A 68 3.83 3.04 -14.67
C MET A 68 3.20 4.08 -15.61
N ALA A 69 4.00 4.75 -16.45
CA ALA A 69 3.51 5.61 -17.52
C ALA A 69 2.67 4.84 -18.54
N ARG A 70 3.14 3.67 -19.02
CA ARG A 70 2.37 2.78 -19.90
C ARG A 70 1.04 2.36 -19.29
N LEU A 71 1.02 2.08 -17.98
CA LEU A 71 -0.23 1.77 -17.28
C LEU A 71 -1.16 2.98 -17.27
N ALA A 72 -0.64 4.18 -16.99
CA ALA A 72 -1.39 5.43 -16.98
C ALA A 72 -1.98 5.75 -18.35
N ASP A 73 -1.23 5.55 -19.42
CA ASP A 73 -1.70 5.76 -20.80
C ASP A 73 -2.83 4.78 -21.19
N SER A 74 -2.90 3.63 -20.53
CA SER A 74 -3.98 2.65 -20.76
C SER A 74 -5.20 2.83 -19.86
N GLY A 75 -5.25 3.89 -19.03
CA GLY A 75 -6.31 4.11 -18.05
C GLY A 75 -6.48 5.58 -17.66
N VAL A 76 -6.92 5.81 -16.43
CA VAL A 76 -7.11 7.14 -15.83
C VAL A 76 -6.07 7.36 -14.73
N ARG A 77 -5.38 8.50 -14.77
CA ARG A 77 -4.54 9.03 -13.70
C ARG A 77 -5.34 9.96 -12.81
N PHE A 78 -5.33 9.72 -11.51
CA PHE A 78 -5.88 10.65 -10.52
C PHE A 78 -4.72 11.43 -9.89
N THR A 79 -4.61 12.71 -10.22
CA THR A 79 -3.51 13.57 -9.76
C THR A 79 -3.70 14.11 -8.35
N GLN A 80 -4.93 13.98 -7.81
CA GLN A 80 -5.31 14.42 -6.47
C GLN A 80 -5.90 13.25 -5.66
N ALA A 81 -5.23 12.11 -5.67
CA ALA A 81 -5.54 11.03 -4.75
C ALA A 81 -4.78 11.21 -3.43
N HIS A 82 -5.47 10.97 -2.30
CA HIS A 82 -4.89 11.17 -0.98
C HIS A 82 -5.13 9.97 -0.05
N CYS A 83 -4.17 9.72 0.84
CA CYS A 83 -4.32 8.73 1.89
C CYS A 83 -5.19 9.27 3.04
N ASN A 84 -5.73 8.37 3.86
CA ASN A 84 -6.58 8.74 5.00
C ASN A 84 -5.82 8.91 6.30
N ILE A 85 -4.59 8.42 6.34
CA ILE A 85 -3.63 8.62 7.43
C ILE A 85 -2.24 8.27 6.89
N PRO A 86 -1.28 9.19 6.93
CA PRO A 86 -0.02 9.03 6.20
C PRO A 86 1.00 8.15 6.96
N ILE A 87 0.58 6.94 7.32
CA ILE A 87 1.42 5.90 7.93
C ILE A 87 0.88 4.51 7.60
N CYS A 88 1.75 3.57 7.27
CA CYS A 88 1.40 2.31 6.59
C CYS A 88 0.31 1.47 7.30
N GLY A 89 0.41 1.23 8.60
CA GLY A 89 -0.51 0.33 9.31
C GLY A 89 -1.98 0.74 9.17
N PRO A 90 -2.37 1.90 9.69
CA PRO A 90 -3.75 2.37 9.63
C PRO A 90 -4.18 2.81 8.21
N SER A 91 -3.27 3.33 7.36
CA SER A 91 -3.61 3.63 5.98
C SER A 91 -4.10 2.40 5.22
N ARG A 92 -3.35 1.29 5.32
CA ARG A 92 -3.73 0.01 4.70
C ARG A 92 -4.99 -0.57 5.32
N ALA A 93 -5.23 -0.33 6.62
CA ALA A 93 -6.50 -0.71 7.24
C ALA A 93 -7.68 0.07 6.63
N CYS A 94 -7.55 1.39 6.41
CA CYS A 94 -8.56 2.21 5.73
C CYS A 94 -8.79 1.73 4.29
N LEU A 95 -7.72 1.55 3.51
CA LEU A 95 -7.78 1.11 2.11
C LEU A 95 -8.54 -0.21 1.97
N PHE A 96 -8.18 -1.23 2.75
CA PHE A 96 -8.77 -2.56 2.60
C PHE A 96 -10.09 -2.76 3.35
N SER A 97 -10.49 -1.84 4.22
CA SER A 97 -11.81 -1.85 4.88
C SER A 97 -12.80 -0.85 4.27
N GLY A 98 -12.32 0.20 3.58
CA GLY A 98 -13.16 1.30 3.12
C GLY A 98 -13.70 2.17 4.26
N ILE A 99 -13.06 2.15 5.45
CA ILE A 99 -13.55 2.81 6.67
C ILE A 99 -12.48 3.78 7.20
N TYR A 100 -12.90 5.00 7.51
CA TYR A 100 -12.01 6.02 8.09
C TYR A 100 -11.50 5.66 9.49
N PRO A 101 -10.34 6.22 9.91
CA PRO A 101 -9.80 5.99 11.25
C PRO A 101 -10.74 6.42 12.37
N HIS A 102 -11.47 7.52 12.18
CA HIS A 102 -12.40 8.06 13.18
C HIS A 102 -13.67 7.20 13.38
N ASN A 103 -14.01 6.33 12.43
CA ASN A 103 -15.09 5.37 12.52
C ASN A 103 -14.63 3.99 12.96
N SER A 104 -13.42 3.59 12.55
CA SER A 104 -12.85 2.29 12.91
C SER A 104 -12.11 2.27 14.25
N GLY A 105 -11.64 3.43 14.72
CA GLY A 105 -10.71 3.57 15.85
C GLY A 105 -9.26 3.24 15.51
N CYS A 106 -8.96 2.83 14.27
CA CYS A 106 -7.64 2.37 13.86
C CYS A 106 -6.75 3.53 13.38
N TYR A 107 -6.11 4.20 14.33
CA TYR A 107 -5.18 5.31 14.05
C TYR A 107 -3.70 4.90 14.10
N GLY A 108 -3.37 3.68 14.49
CA GLY A 108 -1.98 3.29 14.76
C GLY A 108 -1.65 1.85 14.36
N PHE A 109 -0.51 1.38 14.86
CA PHE A 109 0.06 0.09 14.49
C PHE A 109 -0.48 -1.12 15.27
N THR A 110 -1.48 -0.94 16.13
CA THR A 110 -2.16 -2.08 16.74
C THR A 110 -2.79 -2.94 15.65
N LYS A 111 -2.70 -4.25 15.81
CA LYS A 111 -3.18 -5.21 14.82
C LYS A 111 -4.63 -4.91 14.43
N TRP A 112 -4.88 -4.63 13.16
CA TRP A 112 -6.12 -4.07 12.64
C TRP A 112 -7.37 -4.92 12.96
N ASP A 113 -7.26 -6.26 12.93
CA ASP A 113 -8.35 -7.20 13.23
C ASP A 113 -8.69 -7.31 14.72
N THR A 114 -8.02 -6.56 15.60
CA THR A 114 -8.36 -6.42 17.01
C THR A 114 -9.31 -5.26 17.29
N TYR A 115 -9.48 -4.35 16.32
CA TYR A 115 -10.48 -3.29 16.42
C TYR A 115 -11.87 -3.87 16.16
N GLU A 116 -12.82 -3.58 17.07
CA GLU A 116 -14.16 -4.17 17.04
C GLU A 116 -14.87 -3.92 15.71
N VAL A 117 -14.81 -2.69 15.21
CA VAL A 117 -15.43 -2.30 13.93
C VAL A 117 -14.80 -3.07 12.78
N LEU A 118 -13.47 -3.05 12.65
CA LEU A 118 -12.77 -3.70 11.54
C LEU A 118 -12.91 -5.22 11.56
N LYS A 119 -12.91 -5.83 12.74
CA LYS A 119 -13.13 -7.27 12.91
C LYS A 119 -14.51 -7.70 12.38
N ASN A 120 -15.52 -6.85 12.53
CA ASN A 120 -16.90 -7.11 12.16
C ASN A 120 -17.28 -6.52 10.78
N SER A 121 -16.36 -5.84 10.10
CA SER A 121 -16.47 -5.41 8.71
C SER A 121 -15.72 -6.38 7.79
N ARG A 122 -16.07 -6.40 6.51
CA ARG A 122 -15.38 -7.21 5.52
C ARG A 122 -14.25 -6.42 4.90
N THR A 123 -13.09 -7.06 4.83
CA THR A 123 -12.02 -6.52 3.99
C THR A 123 -12.38 -6.65 2.51
N LEU A 124 -11.77 -5.85 1.67
CA LEU A 124 -11.91 -5.94 0.21
C LEU A 124 -11.67 -7.38 -0.28
N MET A 125 -10.64 -8.06 0.22
CA MET A 125 -10.33 -9.46 -0.14
C MET A 125 -11.44 -10.42 0.31
N ASP A 126 -11.97 -10.26 1.52
CA ASP A 126 -13.07 -11.09 2.02
C ASP A 126 -14.34 -10.86 1.19
N TYR A 127 -14.61 -9.62 0.78
CA TYR A 127 -15.76 -9.29 -0.05
C TYR A 127 -15.66 -9.90 -1.45
N PHE A 128 -14.49 -9.81 -2.09
CA PHE A 128 -14.23 -10.52 -3.36
C PHE A 128 -14.40 -12.04 -3.20
N ARG A 129 -13.86 -12.62 -2.14
CA ARG A 129 -13.97 -14.06 -1.87
C ARG A 129 -15.43 -14.51 -1.71
N GLN A 130 -16.27 -13.70 -1.04
CA GLN A 130 -17.71 -14.00 -0.90
C GLN A 130 -18.44 -13.95 -2.24
N ASN A 131 -17.99 -13.11 -3.14
CA ASN A 131 -18.48 -13.05 -4.51
C ASN A 131 -17.84 -14.10 -5.41
N ASN A 132 -17.29 -15.18 -4.83
CA ASN A 132 -16.72 -16.34 -5.52
C ASN A 132 -15.50 -16.02 -6.40
N TYR A 133 -14.72 -14.99 -6.03
CA TYR A 133 -13.42 -14.72 -6.64
C TYR A 133 -12.33 -15.59 -6.01
N TYR A 134 -11.31 -15.91 -6.81
CA TYR A 134 -10.08 -16.51 -6.31
C TYR A 134 -9.15 -15.40 -5.83
N THR A 135 -8.85 -15.36 -4.52
CA THR A 135 -8.04 -14.30 -3.92
C THR A 135 -6.59 -14.73 -3.78
N LEU A 136 -5.67 -13.97 -4.39
CA LEU A 136 -4.24 -14.20 -4.38
C LEU A 136 -3.53 -12.96 -3.82
N GLY A 137 -2.42 -13.14 -3.11
CA GLY A 137 -1.65 -12.01 -2.60
C GLY A 137 -0.19 -12.35 -2.41
N THR A 138 0.67 -11.32 -2.46
CA THR A 138 2.09 -11.41 -2.14
C THR A 138 2.61 -10.07 -1.61
N GLY A 139 3.69 -10.10 -0.83
CA GLY A 139 4.37 -8.92 -0.32
C GLY A 139 3.63 -8.19 0.80
N LYS A 140 3.81 -6.87 0.85
CA LYS A 140 3.23 -6.01 1.89
C LYS A 140 1.86 -5.48 1.46
N LEU A 141 0.80 -6.21 1.78
CA LEU A 141 -0.58 -5.77 1.55
C LEU A 141 -1.18 -5.15 2.81
N LEU A 142 -1.29 -5.90 3.89
CA LEU A 142 -1.63 -5.39 5.21
C LEU A 142 -0.39 -5.37 6.10
N HIS A 143 -0.27 -4.40 6.99
CA HIS A 143 0.87 -4.31 7.90
C HIS A 143 0.95 -5.54 8.84
N HIS A 144 -0.19 -6.08 9.23
CA HIS A 144 -0.29 -7.36 9.94
C HIS A 144 -1.17 -8.31 9.12
N MET A 145 -0.54 -9.36 8.59
CA MET A 145 -1.28 -10.38 7.85
C MET A 145 -2.23 -11.15 8.77
N VAL A 146 -3.46 -11.30 8.33
CA VAL A 146 -4.47 -12.15 8.98
C VAL A 146 -4.64 -13.43 8.18
N ARG A 147 -4.64 -14.57 8.89
CA ARG A 147 -4.86 -15.87 8.25
C ARG A 147 -6.29 -15.94 7.68
N GLY A 148 -6.41 -16.44 6.45
CA GLY A 148 -7.69 -16.70 5.81
C GLY A 148 -8.23 -15.57 4.93
N GLU A 149 -7.56 -14.41 4.89
CA GLU A 149 -7.92 -13.33 3.95
C GLU A 149 -7.63 -13.72 2.49
N TRP A 150 -6.61 -14.51 2.26
CA TRP A 150 -6.15 -14.96 0.95
C TRP A 150 -6.26 -16.47 0.78
N LYS A 151 -6.69 -16.93 -0.40
CA LYS A 151 -6.69 -18.36 -0.75
C LYS A 151 -5.31 -18.88 -1.10
N ASN A 152 -4.50 -18.03 -1.75
CA ASN A 152 -3.10 -18.28 -2.04
C ASN A 152 -2.30 -17.03 -1.69
N PHE A 153 -1.20 -17.22 -0.96
CA PHE A 153 -0.32 -16.12 -0.58
C PHE A 153 1.13 -16.52 -0.82
N GLY A 154 1.83 -15.70 -1.59
CA GLY A 154 3.23 -15.89 -1.92
C GLY A 154 4.15 -15.48 -0.78
N ASN A 155 5.04 -14.55 -1.04
CA ASN A 155 6.00 -14.07 -0.07
C ASN A 155 5.35 -13.13 0.95
N ARG A 156 5.83 -13.15 2.18
CA ARG A 156 5.44 -12.17 3.20
C ARG A 156 6.24 -10.88 3.01
N ALA A 157 5.76 -9.79 3.64
CA ALA A 157 6.48 -8.53 3.66
C ALA A 157 7.91 -8.74 4.20
N ASP A 158 8.89 -8.30 3.41
CA ASP A 158 10.31 -8.35 3.73
C ASP A 158 10.96 -7.03 3.32
N TYR A 159 11.39 -6.26 4.31
CA TYR A 159 11.99 -4.94 4.10
C TYR A 159 13.45 -4.99 3.63
N GLY A 160 14.05 -6.20 3.59
CA GLY A 160 15.41 -6.38 3.09
C GLY A 160 15.59 -5.94 1.62
N PRO A 161 16.84 -5.99 1.14
CA PRO A 161 18.01 -6.49 1.83
C PRO A 161 18.52 -5.59 2.94
N PHE A 162 19.12 -6.21 3.99
CA PHE A 162 19.82 -5.49 5.06
C PHE A 162 21.28 -5.92 5.08
N ALA A 163 22.20 -5.00 5.36
CA ALA A 163 23.51 -5.37 5.83
C ALA A 163 23.37 -6.07 7.21
N TYR A 164 24.13 -7.11 7.46
CA TYR A 164 23.97 -7.98 8.64
C TYR A 164 25.32 -8.46 9.14
N ASP A 165 25.57 -8.36 10.46
CA ASP A 165 26.84 -8.68 11.11
C ASP A 165 26.89 -10.11 11.67
N GLY A 166 25.92 -10.96 11.30
CA GLY A 166 25.75 -12.30 11.86
C GLY A 166 24.85 -12.35 13.07
N LYS A 167 24.47 -11.20 13.66
CA LYS A 167 23.59 -11.08 14.82
C LYS A 167 22.47 -10.07 14.61
N ASP A 168 22.82 -8.86 14.20
CA ASP A 168 21.91 -7.73 14.10
C ASP A 168 21.96 -7.11 12.69
N ASN A 169 20.82 -6.55 12.24
CA ASN A 169 20.81 -5.73 11.04
C ASN A 169 21.60 -4.45 11.26
N GLN A 170 22.37 -4.08 10.24
CA GLN A 170 23.20 -2.88 10.23
C GLN A 170 22.69 -1.93 9.13
N PRO A 171 22.87 -0.61 9.28
CA PRO A 171 22.71 0.32 8.19
C PRO A 171 23.63 -0.04 7.02
N HIS A 172 23.29 0.46 5.82
CA HIS A 172 24.17 0.34 4.66
C HIS A 172 25.55 0.93 5.00
N PRO A 173 26.66 0.24 4.69
CA PRO A 173 28.00 0.68 5.12
C PRO A 173 28.47 2.00 4.51
N ASP A 174 27.83 2.46 3.43
CA ASP A 174 28.13 3.74 2.80
C ASP A 174 27.17 4.87 3.24
N THR A 175 26.16 4.58 4.06
CA THR A 175 25.33 5.62 4.66
C THR A 175 26.12 6.35 5.74
N PRO A 176 26.32 7.68 5.64
CA PRO A 176 27.20 8.40 6.58
C PRO A 176 26.54 8.61 7.94
N ALA A 177 27.40 8.82 8.96
CA ALA A 177 26.98 9.29 10.28
C ALA A 177 26.79 10.82 10.25
N PRO A 178 25.83 11.36 11.04
CA PRO A 178 25.01 10.69 12.05
C PRO A 178 23.68 10.08 11.53
N TYR A 179 23.43 10.09 10.20
CA TYR A 179 22.16 9.57 9.66
C TYR A 179 22.03 8.06 9.89
N ASN A 180 23.09 7.28 9.70
CA ASN A 180 23.09 5.83 9.93
C ASN A 180 22.78 5.43 11.38
N GLU A 181 22.95 6.32 12.36
CA GLU A 181 22.59 6.08 13.77
C GLU A 181 21.09 5.96 14.00
N ILE A 182 20.25 6.38 13.04
CA ILE A 182 18.80 6.19 13.07
C ILE A 182 18.47 4.70 13.05
N GLY A 183 19.30 3.89 12.37
CA GLY A 183 19.20 2.45 12.35
C GLY A 183 19.06 1.85 10.96
N PRO A 184 18.96 0.52 10.87
CA PRO A 184 19.07 -0.21 9.60
C PRO A 184 17.87 -0.07 8.66
N VAL A 185 16.76 0.53 9.11
CA VAL A 185 15.57 0.79 8.29
C VAL A 185 15.61 2.22 7.80
N ASP A 186 15.21 3.19 8.63
CA ASP A 186 15.04 4.60 8.21
C ASP A 186 16.36 5.35 8.04
N GLY A 187 17.44 4.89 8.64
CA GLY A 187 18.80 5.45 8.54
C GLY A 187 19.72 4.71 7.55
N SER A 188 19.18 4.18 6.45
CA SER A 188 19.95 3.29 5.58
C SER A 188 19.55 3.43 4.11
N PHE A 189 20.50 3.79 3.27
CA PHE A 189 20.35 3.85 1.81
C PHE A 189 21.68 3.63 1.11
N GLY A 190 21.63 3.12 -0.11
CA GLY A 190 22.81 2.89 -0.94
C GLY A 190 22.61 1.72 -1.91
N PRO A 191 23.55 1.55 -2.85
CA PRO A 191 23.44 0.50 -3.86
C PRO A 191 23.71 -0.90 -3.30
N LEU A 192 22.95 -1.87 -3.76
CA LEU A 192 23.17 -3.28 -3.45
C LEU A 192 24.40 -3.79 -4.23
N VAL A 193 25.54 -3.78 -3.57
CA VAL A 193 26.85 -4.22 -4.11
C VAL A 193 27.46 -5.30 -3.22
N SER A 194 28.55 -5.93 -3.68
CA SER A 194 29.25 -6.92 -2.86
C SER A 194 29.75 -6.31 -1.55
N LEU A 195 29.51 -7.01 -0.44
CA LEU A 195 30.05 -6.67 0.89
C LEU A 195 31.34 -7.46 1.23
N GLU A 196 31.96 -8.12 0.25
CA GLU A 196 33.20 -8.85 0.48
C GLU A 196 34.27 -7.92 1.04
N GLY A 197 34.88 -8.31 2.16
CA GLY A 197 35.88 -7.51 2.87
C GLY A 197 35.34 -6.35 3.69
N ARG A 198 34.05 -6.05 3.64
CA ARG A 198 33.41 -5.01 4.47
C ARG A 198 33.14 -5.55 5.88
N THR A 199 33.38 -4.70 6.87
CA THR A 199 33.17 -5.01 8.29
C THR A 199 32.43 -3.89 8.98
N THR A 200 31.80 -4.21 10.12
CA THR A 200 31.36 -3.20 11.10
C THR A 200 32.55 -2.48 11.74
N THR A 201 32.28 -1.41 12.47
CA THR A 201 33.32 -0.66 13.22
C THR A 201 34.04 -1.52 14.25
N ASP A 202 33.40 -2.56 14.78
CA ASP A 202 34.01 -3.54 15.71
C ASP A 202 34.62 -4.77 15.00
N GLY A 203 34.76 -4.70 13.66
CA GLY A 203 35.51 -5.68 12.84
C GLY A 203 34.73 -6.93 12.47
N LYS A 204 33.42 -7.01 12.66
CA LYS A 204 32.61 -8.15 12.24
C LYS A 204 32.33 -8.08 10.74
N PRO A 205 32.46 -9.21 10.00
CA PRO A 205 32.17 -9.23 8.58
C PRO A 205 30.69 -8.96 8.30
N LEU A 206 30.42 -8.20 7.24
CA LEU A 206 29.07 -7.90 6.79
C LEU A 206 28.66 -8.83 5.66
N MET A 207 27.38 -9.19 5.62
CA MET A 207 26.74 -9.87 4.50
C MET A 207 25.36 -9.27 4.24
N TRP A 208 24.81 -9.48 3.04
CA TRP A 208 23.42 -9.16 2.77
C TRP A 208 22.49 -10.26 3.28
N ARG A 209 21.40 -9.87 3.92
CA ARG A 209 20.33 -10.78 4.32
C ARG A 209 18.95 -10.28 3.93
N THR A 210 18.04 -11.23 3.68
CA THR A 210 16.60 -11.09 3.52
C THR A 210 15.88 -12.03 4.50
N GLY A 211 14.58 -12.24 4.36
CA GLY A 211 13.77 -13.15 5.20
C GLY A 211 12.89 -12.43 6.22
N GLY A 212 12.88 -11.11 6.19
CA GLY A 212 12.06 -10.27 7.08
C GLY A 212 12.37 -10.53 8.56
N TRP A 213 11.32 -10.66 9.37
CA TRP A 213 11.43 -10.95 10.81
C TRP A 213 11.40 -12.47 11.14
N GLN A 214 11.36 -13.33 10.12
CA GLN A 214 11.11 -14.76 10.29
C GLN A 214 12.34 -15.63 10.10
N SER A 215 13.22 -15.23 9.20
CA SER A 215 14.44 -15.99 8.85
C SER A 215 15.59 -15.03 8.54
N VAL A 216 16.78 -15.59 8.53
CA VAL A 216 17.98 -14.92 8.02
C VAL A 216 18.38 -15.67 6.76
N ASP A 217 17.93 -15.16 5.63
CA ASP A 217 18.25 -15.75 4.33
C ASP A 217 19.37 -14.92 3.72
N LYS A 218 20.51 -15.56 3.44
CA LYS A 218 21.63 -14.89 2.80
C LYS A 218 21.24 -14.49 1.39
N LEU A 219 21.56 -13.24 1.02
CA LEU A 219 21.44 -12.75 -0.34
C LEU A 219 22.84 -12.56 -0.91
N THR A 220 23.11 -13.22 -2.02
CA THR A 220 24.43 -13.21 -2.66
C THR A 220 24.43 -12.24 -3.83
N ILE A 221 25.44 -11.38 -3.88
CA ILE A 221 25.70 -10.48 -5.01
C ILE A 221 26.91 -11.04 -5.76
N HIS A 222 26.69 -11.40 -7.01
CA HIS A 222 27.75 -11.95 -7.86
C HIS A 222 28.40 -10.86 -8.70
N PRO A 223 29.73 -10.90 -8.86
CA PRO A 223 30.44 -9.94 -9.73
C PRO A 223 29.99 -9.99 -11.19
N SER A 224 29.39 -11.11 -11.62
CA SER A 224 28.81 -11.29 -12.96
C SER A 224 27.51 -10.55 -13.19
N GLY A 225 26.89 -10.01 -12.11
CA GLY A 225 25.58 -9.36 -12.17
C GLY A 225 24.39 -10.31 -12.03
N GLU A 226 24.62 -11.63 -11.93
CA GLU A 226 23.57 -12.61 -11.58
C GLU A 226 23.40 -12.66 -10.06
N ASN A 227 22.58 -11.76 -9.54
CA ASN A 227 22.33 -11.66 -8.10
C ASN A 227 21.16 -12.53 -7.68
N ASP A 228 21.15 -12.98 -6.43
CA ASP A 228 19.94 -13.53 -5.84
C ASP A 228 18.83 -12.47 -5.86
N PRO A 229 17.57 -12.85 -6.14
CA PRO A 229 16.49 -11.88 -6.25
C PRO A 229 16.20 -11.20 -4.91
N THR A 230 16.02 -9.90 -4.95
CA THR A 230 15.54 -9.07 -3.83
C THR A 230 14.10 -9.44 -3.43
N PRO A 231 13.61 -9.04 -2.26
CA PRO A 231 12.23 -9.31 -1.86
C PRO A 231 11.16 -8.83 -2.85
N ASP A 232 11.34 -7.67 -3.47
CA ASP A 232 10.38 -7.17 -4.46
C ASP A 232 10.48 -7.89 -5.79
N GLU A 233 11.67 -8.30 -6.22
CA GLU A 233 11.84 -9.20 -7.38
C GLU A 233 11.16 -10.55 -7.13
N LYS A 234 11.29 -11.14 -5.93
CA LYS A 234 10.54 -12.38 -5.55
C LYS A 234 9.03 -12.19 -5.58
N ASN A 235 8.53 -11.01 -5.20
CA ASN A 235 7.11 -10.68 -5.31
C ASN A 235 6.67 -10.57 -6.77
N GLY A 236 7.49 -9.93 -7.62
CA GLY A 236 7.31 -9.85 -9.07
C GLY A 236 7.30 -11.23 -9.73
N ASP A 237 8.29 -12.08 -9.41
CA ASP A 237 8.39 -13.45 -9.92
C ASP A 237 7.13 -14.27 -9.61
N TRP A 238 6.70 -14.24 -8.34
CA TRP A 238 5.50 -14.95 -7.93
C TRP A 238 4.26 -14.44 -8.66
N ALA A 239 4.11 -13.12 -8.80
CA ALA A 239 2.96 -12.53 -9.48
C ALA A 239 2.93 -12.93 -10.97
N VAL A 240 4.06 -12.88 -11.65
CA VAL A 240 4.23 -13.32 -13.05
C VAL A 240 3.87 -14.80 -13.20
N GLU A 241 4.40 -15.67 -12.34
CA GLU A 241 4.08 -17.10 -12.34
C GLU A 241 2.58 -17.37 -12.18
N GLN A 242 1.94 -16.71 -11.20
CA GLN A 242 0.50 -16.88 -10.98
C GLN A 242 -0.34 -16.37 -12.17
N LEU A 243 0.01 -15.22 -12.74
CA LEU A 243 -0.69 -14.65 -13.90
C LEU A 243 -0.54 -15.54 -15.15
N GLN A 244 0.65 -16.09 -15.40
CA GLN A 244 0.88 -17.05 -16.47
C GLN A 244 0.04 -18.33 -16.30
N ALA A 245 -0.03 -18.87 -15.08
CA ALA A 245 -0.84 -20.03 -14.76
C ALA A 245 -2.35 -19.74 -14.95
N LEU A 246 -2.81 -18.55 -14.57
CA LEU A 246 -4.19 -18.11 -14.76
C LEU A 246 -4.49 -17.91 -16.25
N ALA A 247 -3.59 -17.31 -17.02
CA ALA A 247 -3.75 -17.14 -18.48
C ALA A 247 -3.79 -18.48 -19.22
N ALA A 248 -2.99 -19.47 -18.81
CA ALA A 248 -2.99 -20.80 -19.38
C ALA A 248 -4.28 -21.60 -19.08
N THR A 249 -5.04 -21.21 -18.07
CA THR A 249 -6.33 -21.82 -17.74
C THR A 249 -7.39 -21.34 -18.74
N LYS A 250 -8.06 -22.27 -19.45
CA LYS A 250 -9.13 -21.89 -20.40
C LYS A 250 -10.15 -20.99 -19.71
N ALA A 251 -10.56 -19.91 -20.36
CA ALA A 251 -11.43 -18.86 -19.81
C ALA A 251 -12.70 -19.43 -19.14
N LYS A 252 -13.35 -20.44 -19.77
CA LYS A 252 -14.54 -21.11 -19.22
C LYS A 252 -14.33 -21.87 -17.90
N ASN A 253 -13.10 -22.23 -17.58
CA ASN A 253 -12.74 -22.96 -16.36
C ASN A 253 -12.10 -22.04 -15.33
N ARG A 254 -11.79 -20.79 -15.69
CA ARG A 254 -11.13 -19.82 -14.83
C ARG A 254 -12.18 -19.05 -14.04
N LYS A 255 -12.06 -19.10 -12.71
CA LYS A 255 -12.80 -18.18 -11.86
C LYS A 255 -12.20 -16.78 -11.98
N PRO A 256 -13.00 -15.72 -11.89
CA PRO A 256 -12.45 -14.38 -11.75
C PRO A 256 -11.57 -14.31 -10.50
N PHE A 257 -10.54 -13.50 -10.55
CA PHE A 257 -9.59 -13.40 -9.46
C PHE A 257 -9.39 -11.96 -8.98
N PHE A 258 -9.02 -11.84 -7.73
CA PHE A 258 -8.49 -10.62 -7.12
C PHE A 258 -7.06 -10.93 -6.66
N MET A 259 -6.08 -10.29 -7.27
CA MET A 259 -4.66 -10.44 -6.95
C MET A 259 -4.13 -9.14 -6.36
N GLY A 260 -3.66 -9.20 -5.10
CA GLY A 260 -2.94 -8.10 -4.47
C GLY A 260 -1.43 -8.32 -4.54
N ILE A 261 -0.69 -7.28 -4.92
CA ILE A 261 0.77 -7.29 -5.01
C ILE A 261 1.28 -6.08 -4.22
N GLY A 262 1.97 -6.32 -3.12
CA GLY A 262 2.50 -5.29 -2.25
C GLY A 262 4.02 -5.21 -2.34
N PHE A 263 4.54 -4.21 -3.03
CA PHE A 263 5.96 -3.92 -3.08
C PHE A 263 6.39 -3.11 -1.85
N ILE A 264 7.62 -3.32 -1.40
CA ILE A 264 8.21 -2.57 -0.29
C ILE A 264 8.78 -1.25 -0.79
N ARG A 265 9.50 -1.26 -1.93
CA ARG A 265 10.10 -0.02 -2.43
C ARG A 265 9.03 0.94 -2.95
N PRO A 266 9.26 2.27 -2.73
CA PRO A 266 10.45 2.92 -2.18
C PRO A 266 10.50 3.10 -0.65
N HIS A 267 9.85 2.26 0.16
CA HIS A 267 10.05 2.28 1.63
C HIS A 267 11.52 1.98 1.98
N THR A 268 12.02 2.68 2.98
CA THR A 268 13.35 2.44 3.58
C THR A 268 13.52 1.00 4.12
N PRO A 269 14.76 0.47 4.10
CA PRO A 269 16.00 1.06 3.60
C PRO A 269 15.98 1.18 2.07
N LEU A 270 16.52 2.26 1.53
CA LEU A 270 16.55 2.49 0.09
C LEU A 270 17.76 1.75 -0.53
N ILE A 271 17.66 0.43 -0.57
CA ILE A 271 18.74 -0.46 -1.05
C ILE A 271 18.20 -1.30 -2.21
N VAL A 272 18.73 -1.03 -3.40
CA VAL A 272 18.38 -1.71 -4.66
C VAL A 272 19.64 -1.95 -5.50
N PRO A 273 19.62 -2.85 -6.50
CA PRO A 273 20.76 -3.12 -7.35
C PRO A 273 21.43 -1.87 -7.93
N GLN A 274 22.77 -1.86 -7.98
CA GLN A 274 23.60 -0.74 -8.46
C GLN A 274 23.12 -0.14 -9.79
N ARG A 275 22.67 -0.97 -10.73
CA ARG A 275 22.18 -0.52 -12.04
C ARG A 275 21.08 0.53 -11.99
N PHE A 276 20.28 0.56 -10.93
CA PHE A 276 19.26 1.59 -10.73
C PHE A 276 19.86 2.90 -10.20
N PHE A 277 20.89 2.84 -9.37
CA PHE A 277 21.65 4.02 -8.95
C PHE A 277 22.40 4.66 -10.13
N ASP A 278 22.95 3.84 -11.04
CA ASP A 278 23.66 4.31 -12.24
C ASP A 278 22.78 5.11 -13.20
N MET A 279 21.45 4.97 -13.10
CA MET A 279 20.48 5.77 -13.89
C MET A 279 20.41 7.24 -13.43
N PHE A 280 20.88 7.54 -12.23
CA PHE A 280 20.71 8.83 -11.57
C PHE A 280 22.06 9.33 -11.01
N PRO A 281 22.95 9.92 -11.83
CA PRO A 281 24.19 10.49 -11.32
C PRO A 281 23.91 11.53 -10.23
N VAL A 282 24.50 11.37 -9.05
CA VAL A 282 24.15 12.17 -7.86
C VAL A 282 24.35 13.67 -8.06
N ASP A 283 25.42 14.06 -8.78
CA ASP A 283 25.74 15.46 -9.05
C ASP A 283 24.73 16.15 -10.01
N GLU A 284 23.93 15.34 -10.75
CA GLU A 284 22.93 15.80 -11.69
C GLU A 284 21.51 15.83 -11.11
N ILE A 285 21.32 15.34 -9.86
CA ILE A 285 20.01 15.30 -9.24
C ILE A 285 19.48 16.71 -8.99
N SER A 286 18.32 16.98 -9.57
CA SER A 286 17.53 18.18 -9.26
C SER A 286 16.93 18.06 -7.86
N LEU A 287 16.86 19.18 -7.16
CA LEU A 287 16.18 19.24 -5.86
C LEU A 287 14.75 19.75 -6.05
N PRO A 288 13.80 19.36 -5.18
CA PRO A 288 12.51 20.01 -5.12
C PRO A 288 12.66 21.50 -4.79
N GLU A 289 11.66 22.29 -5.14
CA GLU A 289 11.64 23.71 -4.76
C GLU A 289 11.39 23.84 -3.26
N ILE A 290 12.43 24.16 -2.50
CA ILE A 290 12.39 24.33 -1.05
C ILE A 290 12.55 25.81 -0.71
N LEU A 291 11.54 26.40 -0.08
CA LEU A 291 11.60 27.74 0.47
C LEU A 291 12.37 27.72 1.80
N GLU A 292 13.37 28.58 1.94
CA GLU A 292 14.08 28.75 3.21
C GLU A 292 13.12 29.31 4.28
N GLY A 293 13.05 28.65 5.43
CA GLY A 293 12.13 29.03 6.51
C GLY A 293 10.67 28.67 6.28
N ASP A 294 10.36 27.86 5.26
CA ASP A 294 8.99 27.38 4.96
C ASP A 294 8.29 26.75 6.17
N ILE A 295 9.05 26.20 7.06
CA ILE A 295 8.53 25.55 8.25
C ILE A 295 8.11 26.53 9.36
N ASP A 296 8.53 27.81 9.30
CA ASP A 296 8.39 28.77 10.42
C ASP A 296 6.94 29.20 10.70
N ASP A 297 6.07 29.17 9.71
CA ASP A 297 4.64 29.50 9.86
C ASP A 297 3.75 28.25 10.05
N THR A 298 4.33 27.08 10.21
CA THR A 298 3.66 25.80 10.47
C THR A 298 3.64 25.43 11.95
N PHE A 299 2.85 24.42 12.29
CA PHE A 299 2.79 23.88 13.65
C PHE A 299 3.42 22.50 13.73
N ALA A 300 4.50 22.40 14.51
CA ALA A 300 5.17 21.14 14.76
C ALA A 300 4.27 20.15 15.49
N GLN A 301 4.44 18.90 15.18
CA GLN A 301 3.73 17.79 15.80
C GLN A 301 4.71 16.82 16.40
N THR A 302 4.34 16.23 17.54
CA THR A 302 5.11 15.15 18.13
C THR A 302 4.43 13.83 17.84
N ILE A 303 5.17 12.86 17.29
CA ILE A 303 4.68 11.49 17.09
C ILE A 303 4.28 10.84 18.43
N ARG A 304 4.93 11.22 19.53
CA ARG A 304 4.75 10.60 20.84
C ARG A 304 3.71 11.28 21.74
N GLY A 305 3.07 12.35 21.26
CA GLY A 305 2.27 13.21 22.14
C GLY A 305 3.14 13.99 23.15
N LEU A 306 2.52 14.88 23.88
CA LEU A 306 3.22 15.58 24.96
C LEU A 306 3.39 14.62 26.16
N PRO A 307 4.53 14.66 26.86
CA PRO A 307 4.68 13.98 28.14
C PRO A 307 3.56 14.40 29.10
N GLU A 308 3.10 13.48 29.95
CA GLU A 308 2.06 13.75 30.93
C GLU A 308 2.44 14.97 31.81
N GLY A 309 1.53 15.96 31.86
CA GLY A 309 1.75 17.20 32.65
C GLY A 309 2.48 18.33 31.92
N LYS A 310 2.80 18.19 30.62
CA LYS A 310 3.24 19.33 29.80
C LYS A 310 2.07 19.86 28.96
N GLU A 311 1.82 21.16 29.09
CA GLU A 311 0.97 21.90 28.19
C GLU A 311 1.55 21.87 26.75
N PRO A 312 0.72 21.95 25.71
CA PRO A 312 1.20 22.14 24.34
C PRO A 312 2.02 23.43 24.31
N ASP A 313 3.33 23.28 24.29
CA ASP A 313 4.21 24.44 24.23
C ASP A 313 4.07 25.09 22.87
N SER A 314 4.14 26.41 22.83
CA SER A 314 4.25 27.18 21.61
C SER A 314 5.58 26.93 20.88
N GLU A 315 6.52 26.26 21.55
CA GLU A 315 7.76 25.87 20.94
C GLU A 315 7.63 24.54 20.21
N ARG A 316 8.11 24.55 18.98
CA ARG A 316 8.16 23.42 18.07
C ARG A 316 9.01 22.30 18.68
N THR A 317 8.41 21.14 18.86
CA THR A 317 9.14 19.93 19.19
C THR A 317 9.44 19.16 17.91
N GLU A 318 10.71 18.80 17.71
CA GLU A 318 11.16 18.03 16.58
C GLU A 318 10.46 16.66 16.56
N ASP A 319 9.71 16.38 15.49
CA ASP A 319 9.14 15.07 15.21
C ASP A 319 10.12 14.16 14.45
N MET A 320 9.66 12.98 14.02
CA MET A 320 10.53 12.03 13.33
C MET A 320 11.04 12.60 12.00
N GLY A 321 10.21 13.31 11.24
CA GLY A 321 10.60 13.86 9.93
C GLY A 321 11.64 14.95 10.03
N GLY A 322 11.45 15.90 10.95
CA GLY A 322 12.46 16.92 11.25
C GLY A 322 13.77 16.32 11.76
N LYS A 323 13.69 15.28 12.60
CA LYS A 323 14.88 14.57 13.08
C LYS A 323 15.63 13.87 11.93
N LEU A 324 14.92 13.20 11.03
CA LEU A 324 15.56 12.54 9.87
C LEU A 324 16.22 13.57 8.96
N PHE A 325 15.50 14.64 8.65
CA PHE A 325 16.03 15.74 7.84
C PHE A 325 17.31 16.32 8.43
N ARG A 326 17.28 16.73 9.70
CA ARG A 326 18.44 17.30 10.37
C ARG A 326 19.63 16.34 10.39
N LYS A 327 19.43 15.07 10.76
CA LYS A 327 20.51 14.07 10.77
C LYS A 327 21.06 13.80 9.37
N LEU A 328 20.22 13.83 8.33
CA LEU A 328 20.69 13.71 6.96
C LEU A 328 21.58 14.89 6.57
N VAL A 329 21.13 16.12 6.84
CA VAL A 329 21.91 17.33 6.55
C VAL A 329 23.23 17.37 7.34
N GLU A 330 23.21 16.99 8.60
CA GLU A 330 24.44 16.89 9.44
C GLU A 330 25.45 15.83 8.94
N SER A 331 25.04 14.94 8.03
CA SER A 331 25.90 13.87 7.50
C SER A 331 26.70 14.27 6.26
N TYR A 332 26.47 15.47 5.71
CA TYR A 332 27.09 15.94 4.48
C TYR A 332 27.58 17.38 4.63
N ASP A 333 28.37 17.85 3.68
CA ASP A 333 28.93 19.21 3.71
C ASP A 333 27.86 20.30 3.45
N SER A 334 26.74 19.93 2.84
CA SER A 334 25.61 20.84 2.59
C SER A 334 24.26 20.11 2.59
N ARG A 335 23.17 20.88 2.83
CA ARG A 335 21.80 20.41 2.69
C ARG A 335 21.54 19.84 1.29
N ASP A 336 21.99 20.55 0.29
CA ASP A 336 21.74 20.18 -1.12
C ASP A 336 22.41 18.88 -1.51
N GLU A 337 23.65 18.66 -1.05
CA GLU A 337 24.35 17.39 -1.23
C GLU A 337 23.62 16.25 -0.51
N ALA A 338 23.26 16.46 0.74
CA ALA A 338 22.52 15.49 1.54
C ALA A 338 21.23 15.03 0.83
N LEU A 339 20.44 15.98 0.36
CA LEU A 339 19.19 15.71 -0.35
C LEU A 339 19.41 15.00 -1.68
N ARG A 340 20.45 15.38 -2.47
CA ARG A 340 20.76 14.68 -3.72
C ARG A 340 21.01 13.19 -3.50
N HIS A 341 21.79 12.84 -2.48
CA HIS A 341 22.07 11.44 -2.17
C HIS A 341 20.81 10.68 -1.77
N PHE A 342 19.96 11.27 -0.95
CA PHE A 342 18.73 10.62 -0.54
C PHE A 342 17.73 10.49 -1.70
N ILE A 343 17.54 11.55 -2.49
CA ILE A 343 16.65 11.55 -3.67
C ILE A 343 17.15 10.56 -4.72
N GLN A 344 18.47 10.48 -4.97
CA GLN A 344 19.05 9.44 -5.85
C GLN A 344 18.60 8.04 -5.43
N ALA A 345 18.75 7.71 -4.15
CA ALA A 345 18.38 6.40 -3.62
C ALA A 345 16.86 6.14 -3.70
N TYR A 346 16.05 7.18 -3.54
CA TYR A 346 14.60 7.09 -3.66
C TYR A 346 14.18 6.87 -5.13
N LEU A 347 14.71 7.64 -6.08
CA LEU A 347 14.47 7.46 -7.52
C LEU A 347 14.94 6.09 -8.01
N ALA A 348 16.11 5.62 -7.57
CA ALA A 348 16.60 4.28 -7.87
C ALA A 348 15.65 3.19 -7.35
N SER A 349 15.09 3.39 -6.16
CA SER A 349 14.12 2.48 -5.56
C SER A 349 12.81 2.45 -6.34
N ILE A 350 12.33 3.59 -6.82
CA ILE A 350 11.13 3.67 -7.68
C ILE A 350 11.38 2.99 -9.02
N ALA A 351 12.50 3.25 -9.68
CA ALA A 351 12.84 2.62 -10.94
C ALA A 351 12.92 1.08 -10.82
N SER A 352 13.39 0.57 -9.68
CA SER A 352 13.44 -0.88 -9.42
C SER A 352 12.05 -1.51 -9.31
N VAL A 353 11.10 -0.82 -8.71
CA VAL A 353 9.71 -1.28 -8.62
C VAL A 353 8.99 -1.12 -9.95
N ASP A 354 9.27 -0.07 -10.71
CA ASP A 354 8.70 0.12 -12.05
C ASP A 354 9.04 -1.07 -12.97
N GLU A 355 10.26 -1.61 -12.88
CA GLU A 355 10.63 -2.82 -13.62
C GLU A 355 9.73 -4.01 -13.25
N GLN A 356 9.40 -4.20 -11.98
CA GLN A 356 8.52 -5.29 -11.56
C GLN A 356 7.07 -5.06 -12.03
N VAL A 357 6.60 -3.83 -12.02
CA VAL A 357 5.32 -3.45 -12.62
C VAL A 357 5.30 -3.80 -14.11
N GLY A 358 6.38 -3.49 -14.83
CA GLY A 358 6.53 -3.82 -16.25
C GLY A 358 6.36 -5.30 -16.54
N ARG A 359 7.03 -6.16 -15.78
CA ARG A 359 6.96 -7.63 -15.91
C ARG A 359 5.53 -8.16 -15.71
N ILE A 360 4.78 -7.57 -14.78
CA ILE A 360 3.38 -7.92 -14.53
C ILE A 360 2.50 -7.50 -15.71
N LEU A 361 2.68 -6.27 -16.20
CA LEU A 361 1.95 -5.74 -17.35
C LEU A 361 2.22 -6.56 -18.62
N ASP A 362 3.46 -6.99 -18.84
CA ASP A 362 3.83 -7.79 -20.02
C ASP A 362 3.06 -9.11 -20.09
N VAL A 363 2.86 -9.79 -18.97
CA VAL A 363 2.04 -11.01 -18.92
C VAL A 363 0.57 -10.70 -19.22
N ILE A 364 0.03 -9.63 -18.63
CA ILE A 364 -1.38 -9.26 -18.83
C ILE A 364 -1.59 -8.85 -20.30
N ASP A 365 -0.74 -7.98 -20.85
CA ASP A 365 -0.89 -7.41 -22.18
C ASP A 365 -0.65 -8.42 -23.32
N SER A 366 0.18 -9.44 -23.07
CA SER A 366 0.45 -10.51 -24.03
C SER A 366 -0.57 -11.66 -23.99
N THR A 367 -1.57 -11.61 -23.10
CA THR A 367 -2.56 -12.67 -22.93
C THR A 367 -4.00 -12.15 -23.03
N GLU A 368 -4.98 -13.05 -23.02
CA GLU A 368 -6.41 -12.68 -22.97
C GLU A 368 -6.81 -11.93 -21.69
N LEU A 369 -5.95 -11.91 -20.67
CA LEU A 369 -6.20 -11.16 -19.44
C LEU A 369 -6.35 -9.66 -19.67
N LYS A 370 -5.71 -9.11 -20.72
CA LYS A 370 -5.77 -7.68 -21.06
C LYS A 370 -7.18 -7.13 -21.24
N ASP A 371 -8.10 -7.96 -21.71
CA ASP A 371 -9.43 -7.52 -22.12
C ASP A 371 -10.43 -7.45 -20.95
N ASN A 372 -10.14 -8.15 -19.84
CA ASN A 372 -11.06 -8.24 -18.70
C ASN A 372 -10.41 -8.06 -17.33
N THR A 373 -9.19 -7.53 -17.26
CA THR A 373 -8.49 -7.30 -15.98
C THR A 373 -8.42 -5.82 -15.66
N ILE A 374 -9.00 -5.43 -14.52
CA ILE A 374 -8.82 -4.12 -13.92
C ILE A 374 -7.45 -4.12 -13.23
N ILE A 375 -6.65 -3.09 -13.48
CA ILE A 375 -5.38 -2.88 -12.81
C ILE A 375 -5.47 -1.57 -12.03
N VAL A 376 -5.18 -1.62 -10.73
CA VAL A 376 -5.03 -0.47 -9.87
C VAL A 376 -3.60 -0.42 -9.37
N LEU A 377 -2.94 0.72 -9.55
CA LEU A 377 -1.64 1.01 -8.95
C LEU A 377 -1.79 2.22 -8.04
N THR A 378 -1.33 2.10 -6.80
CA THR A 378 -1.36 3.18 -5.80
C THR A 378 -0.27 3.02 -4.75
N SER A 379 -0.21 3.97 -3.81
CA SER A 379 0.60 3.92 -2.59
C SER A 379 -0.30 3.94 -1.36
N ASP A 380 0.24 3.58 -0.21
CA ASP A 380 -0.46 3.73 1.07
C ASP A 380 -0.34 5.16 1.63
N HIS A 381 0.74 5.87 1.35
CA HIS A 381 0.96 7.30 1.64
C HIS A 381 2.17 7.82 0.85
N GLY A 382 2.40 9.12 0.91
CA GLY A 382 3.56 9.76 0.31
C GLY A 382 4.76 9.85 1.26
N TRP A 383 5.73 10.71 0.89
CA TRP A 383 6.98 10.93 1.61
C TRP A 383 7.50 12.34 1.29
N GLY A 384 7.86 13.14 2.31
CA GLY A 384 8.50 14.45 2.15
C GLY A 384 9.98 14.30 1.79
N MET A 385 10.45 15.15 0.89
CA MET A 385 11.82 15.12 0.33
C MET A 385 12.67 16.33 0.72
N GLY A 386 12.38 16.94 1.87
CA GLY A 386 13.10 18.09 2.40
C GLY A 386 12.28 19.37 2.43
N GLU A 387 11.11 19.41 1.80
CA GLU A 387 10.15 20.50 1.96
C GLU A 387 9.80 20.65 3.45
N LYS A 388 9.65 21.87 3.92
CA LYS A 388 9.37 22.17 5.34
C LYS A 388 10.39 21.56 6.33
N ASP A 389 11.66 21.40 5.89
CA ASP A 389 12.70 20.72 6.67
C ASP A 389 12.27 19.34 7.18
N TYR A 390 11.56 18.60 6.34
CA TYR A 390 10.90 17.36 6.70
C TYR A 390 11.28 16.23 5.73
N LEU A 391 11.73 15.11 6.27
CA LEU A 391 12.14 13.93 5.49
C LEU A 391 11.47 12.69 6.08
N TYR A 392 10.19 12.51 5.83
CA TYR A 392 9.43 11.35 6.33
C TYR A 392 8.00 11.37 5.80
N LYS A 393 7.26 10.33 6.13
CA LYS A 393 5.80 10.24 6.11
C LYS A 393 5.22 10.83 7.40
N ASN A 394 3.92 10.76 7.59
CA ASN A 394 3.21 11.16 8.81
C ASN A 394 3.19 12.67 9.07
N SER A 395 3.05 13.44 8.01
CA SER A 395 2.64 14.85 8.07
C SER A 395 1.26 15.04 7.42
N LEU A 396 0.63 16.19 7.63
CA LEU A 396 -0.65 16.53 6.98
C LEU A 396 -0.48 17.38 5.72
N TRP A 397 0.76 17.66 5.32
CA TRP A 397 1.12 18.37 4.11
C TRP A 397 1.05 17.45 2.88
N GLN A 398 1.13 18.06 1.71
CA GLN A 398 0.88 17.40 0.43
C GLN A 398 1.79 16.20 0.19
N GLU A 399 3.08 16.33 0.45
CA GLU A 399 4.10 15.32 0.13
C GLU A 399 3.86 13.99 0.87
N SER A 400 3.32 14.04 2.09
CA SER A 400 2.97 12.84 2.85
C SER A 400 1.58 12.31 2.56
N THR A 401 0.64 13.17 2.12
CA THR A 401 -0.77 12.79 1.97
C THR A 401 -1.16 12.47 0.54
N ARG A 402 -0.57 13.14 -0.46
CA ARG A 402 -0.84 12.88 -1.88
C ARG A 402 -0.10 11.61 -2.34
N ILE A 403 -0.81 10.79 -3.10
CA ILE A 403 -0.33 9.51 -3.59
C ILE A 403 -0.66 9.35 -5.08
N PRO A 404 0.11 8.56 -5.83
CA PRO A 404 -0.31 8.16 -7.16
C PRO A 404 -1.52 7.23 -7.09
N LEU A 405 -2.44 7.40 -8.04
CA LEU A 405 -3.52 6.47 -8.29
C LEU A 405 -3.74 6.35 -9.79
N ILE A 406 -3.52 5.15 -10.32
CA ILE A 406 -3.74 4.84 -11.72
C ILE A 406 -4.72 3.67 -11.80
N VAL A 407 -5.75 3.81 -12.64
CA VAL A 407 -6.77 2.77 -12.82
C VAL A 407 -6.96 2.49 -14.30
N ARG A 408 -6.53 1.30 -14.73
CA ARG A 408 -6.89 0.72 -16.01
C ARG A 408 -8.09 -0.21 -15.81
N ALA A 409 -9.19 0.04 -16.50
CA ALA A 409 -10.39 -0.79 -16.43
C ALA A 409 -10.98 -0.95 -17.83
N PRO A 410 -10.68 -2.05 -18.56
CA PRO A 410 -11.10 -2.25 -19.95
C PRO A 410 -12.62 -2.12 -20.11
N GLY A 411 -13.06 -1.26 -21.04
CA GLY A 411 -14.48 -0.97 -21.28
C GLY A 411 -15.18 -0.11 -20.22
N ILE A 412 -14.45 0.40 -19.22
CA ILE A 412 -14.93 1.35 -18.20
C ILE A 412 -14.07 2.62 -18.21
N ALA A 413 -12.77 2.48 -17.99
CA ALA A 413 -11.86 3.61 -17.89
C ALA A 413 -11.53 4.17 -19.30
N GLN A 414 -11.50 5.50 -19.39
CA GLN A 414 -11.04 6.21 -20.57
C GLN A 414 -9.51 6.19 -20.61
N PRO A 415 -8.87 5.63 -21.64
CA PRO A 415 -7.41 5.68 -21.76
C PRO A 415 -6.87 7.11 -21.90
N GLU A 416 -5.60 7.31 -21.53
CA GLU A 416 -4.86 8.56 -21.61
C GLU A 416 -5.52 9.74 -20.86
N ALA A 417 -6.44 9.45 -19.95
CA ALA A 417 -7.19 10.49 -19.26
C ALA A 417 -6.60 10.87 -17.91
N VAL A 418 -6.83 12.10 -17.52
CA VAL A 418 -6.41 12.68 -16.24
C VAL A 418 -7.64 13.15 -15.47
N CYS A 419 -7.76 12.77 -14.22
CA CYS A 419 -8.76 13.27 -13.29
C CYS A 419 -8.05 14.02 -12.15
N ASP A 420 -8.36 15.30 -12.01
CA ASP A 420 -7.80 16.18 -10.98
C ASP A 420 -8.72 16.35 -9.76
N ARG A 421 -9.85 15.64 -9.76
CA ARG A 421 -10.76 15.65 -8.60
C ARG A 421 -10.13 14.95 -7.41
N PRO A 422 -10.18 15.55 -6.21
CA PRO A 422 -9.73 14.89 -4.99
C PRO A 422 -10.51 13.61 -4.71
N VAL A 423 -9.78 12.50 -4.56
CA VAL A 423 -10.31 11.18 -4.19
C VAL A 423 -9.45 10.56 -3.08
N SER A 424 -10.03 9.61 -2.39
CA SER A 424 -9.45 9.04 -1.18
C SER A 424 -9.15 7.55 -1.33
N LEU A 425 -8.19 7.02 -0.58
CA LEU A 425 -7.92 5.58 -0.55
C LEU A 425 -9.15 4.75 -0.15
N VAL A 426 -10.01 5.25 0.74
CA VAL A 426 -11.25 4.53 1.12
C VAL A 426 -12.24 4.39 -0.05
N ASP A 427 -12.12 5.22 -1.10
CA ASP A 427 -13.00 5.21 -2.27
C ASP A 427 -12.66 4.06 -3.24
N ILE A 428 -11.48 3.48 -3.13
CA ILE A 428 -11.04 2.36 -3.99
C ILE A 428 -11.91 1.12 -3.75
N TYR A 429 -12.25 0.81 -2.50
CA TYR A 429 -13.07 -0.35 -2.18
C TYR A 429 -14.45 -0.28 -2.85
N PRO A 430 -15.30 0.76 -2.63
CA PRO A 430 -16.60 0.84 -3.30
C PRO A 430 -16.46 0.93 -4.82
N THR A 431 -15.39 1.52 -5.35
CA THR A 431 -15.15 1.58 -6.80
C THR A 431 -14.90 0.22 -7.40
N LEU A 432 -14.05 -0.60 -6.79
CA LEU A 432 -13.81 -1.97 -7.26
C LEU A 432 -15.05 -2.85 -7.09
N ALA A 433 -15.80 -2.67 -6.01
CA ALA A 433 -17.06 -3.37 -5.80
C ALA A 433 -18.06 -3.04 -6.91
N ASP A 434 -18.18 -1.77 -7.29
CA ASP A 434 -19.07 -1.29 -8.37
C ASP A 434 -18.57 -1.76 -9.76
N CYS A 435 -17.28 -1.63 -10.07
CA CYS A 435 -16.72 -2.07 -11.35
C CYS A 435 -16.83 -3.59 -11.57
N CYS A 436 -16.78 -4.37 -10.49
CA CYS A 436 -16.92 -5.83 -10.51
C CYS A 436 -18.33 -6.32 -10.18
N GLU A 437 -19.29 -5.41 -10.00
CA GLU A 437 -20.70 -5.71 -9.71
C GLU A 437 -20.86 -6.66 -8.50
N LEU A 438 -20.02 -6.47 -7.47
CA LEU A 438 -20.05 -7.30 -6.27
C LEU A 438 -21.34 -7.06 -5.48
N GLN A 439 -21.86 -8.12 -4.87
CA GLN A 439 -23.15 -8.09 -4.17
C GLN A 439 -22.98 -8.52 -2.71
N GLY A 440 -23.91 -8.06 -1.88
CA GLY A 440 -23.98 -8.43 -0.47
C GLY A 440 -23.59 -7.31 0.48
N ASP A 441 -23.59 -7.62 1.75
CA ASP A 441 -23.28 -6.66 2.82
C ASP A 441 -21.77 -6.60 3.06
N THR A 442 -21.22 -5.40 3.18
CA THR A 442 -19.83 -5.15 3.56
C THR A 442 -19.59 -5.29 5.06
N MET A 443 -20.64 -5.34 5.87
CA MET A 443 -20.58 -5.70 7.28
C MET A 443 -20.76 -7.21 7.47
N LYS A 444 -20.11 -7.78 8.47
CA LYS A 444 -20.33 -9.18 8.91
C LYS A 444 -21.53 -9.28 9.85
N ASN A 445 -21.80 -8.20 10.60
CA ASN A 445 -22.90 -8.04 11.55
C ASN A 445 -23.01 -6.55 11.94
N GLU A 446 -23.96 -6.21 12.81
CA GLU A 446 -24.27 -4.85 13.29
C GLU A 446 -23.13 -4.13 14.03
N ARG A 447 -22.07 -4.83 14.44
CA ARG A 447 -20.88 -4.23 15.07
C ARG A 447 -19.83 -3.78 14.06
N GLY A 448 -20.05 -4.10 12.79
CA GLY A 448 -19.27 -3.58 11.67
C GLY A 448 -19.70 -2.15 11.33
N HIS A 449 -19.08 -1.59 10.29
CA HIS A 449 -19.41 -0.29 9.74
C HIS A 449 -19.58 -0.42 8.23
N SER A 450 -20.53 0.30 7.67
CA SER A 450 -20.66 0.44 6.20
C SER A 450 -19.42 1.14 5.62
N LEU A 451 -19.23 1.05 4.32
CA LEU A 451 -18.15 1.78 3.67
C LEU A 451 -18.34 3.28 3.85
N ASP A 452 -17.28 3.98 4.20
CA ASP A 452 -17.24 5.44 4.25
C ASP A 452 -16.87 6.04 2.88
N GLY A 453 -16.20 5.26 2.03
CA GLY A 453 -15.78 5.67 0.70
C GLY A 453 -16.92 5.68 -0.31
N HIS A 454 -16.71 6.39 -1.41
CA HIS A 454 -17.64 6.55 -2.52
C HIS A 454 -17.04 6.01 -3.82
N SER A 455 -17.88 5.42 -4.70
CA SER A 455 -17.39 4.91 -5.98
C SER A 455 -17.07 6.04 -6.94
N PHE A 456 -15.82 6.08 -7.40
CA PHE A 456 -15.40 6.97 -8.49
C PHE A 456 -15.49 6.31 -9.88
N ARG A 457 -16.25 5.22 -10.05
CA ARG A 457 -16.43 4.56 -11.34
C ARG A 457 -16.87 5.53 -12.44
N ARG A 458 -17.72 6.52 -12.12
CA ARG A 458 -18.18 7.51 -13.09
C ARG A 458 -17.05 8.42 -13.56
N LEU A 459 -16.07 8.71 -12.69
CA LEU A 459 -14.87 9.45 -13.04
C LEU A 459 -13.91 8.62 -13.92
N LEU A 460 -13.96 7.29 -13.86
CA LEU A 460 -13.22 6.44 -14.81
C LEU A 460 -13.80 6.53 -16.21
N THR A 461 -15.13 6.64 -16.33
CA THR A 461 -15.84 6.71 -17.62
C THR A 461 -15.78 8.11 -18.23
N ASP A 462 -15.89 9.13 -17.42
CA ASP A 462 -15.82 10.55 -17.80
C ASP A 462 -15.01 11.33 -16.74
N PRO A 463 -13.69 11.37 -16.88
CA PRO A 463 -12.80 12.03 -15.91
C PRO A 463 -13.00 13.53 -15.75
N TYR A 464 -13.58 14.19 -16.76
CA TYR A 464 -13.74 15.64 -16.80
C TYR A 464 -15.15 16.12 -16.42
N GLY A 465 -16.19 15.41 -16.84
CA GLY A 465 -17.60 15.77 -16.64
C GLY A 465 -18.38 14.80 -15.78
N GLY A 466 -17.77 13.70 -15.36
CA GLY A 466 -18.41 12.65 -14.56
C GLY A 466 -18.94 13.18 -13.22
N THR A 467 -20.15 12.75 -12.85
CA THR A 467 -20.71 13.11 -11.54
C THR A 467 -19.93 12.43 -10.43
N TRP A 468 -19.68 13.17 -9.37
CA TRP A 468 -19.07 12.72 -8.15
C TRP A 468 -20.06 12.82 -6.99
N ASP A 469 -20.39 11.68 -6.38
CA ASP A 469 -21.34 11.62 -5.27
C ASP A 469 -20.62 11.63 -3.90
N GLY A 470 -19.29 11.69 -3.91
CA GLY A 470 -18.46 11.78 -2.71
C GLY A 470 -18.23 13.21 -2.24
N PRO A 471 -17.50 13.39 -1.15
CA PRO A 471 -17.20 14.71 -0.61
C PRO A 471 -16.26 15.50 -1.51
N GLU A 472 -16.38 16.82 -1.46
CA GLU A 472 -15.51 17.76 -2.16
C GLU A 472 -14.07 17.73 -1.61
N GLU A 473 -13.94 17.50 -0.30
CA GLU A 473 -12.66 17.47 0.40
C GLU A 473 -12.33 16.05 0.88
N VAL A 474 -11.13 15.58 0.57
CA VAL A 474 -10.56 14.38 1.16
C VAL A 474 -10.13 14.66 2.59
N LEU A 475 -10.43 13.74 3.50
CA LEU A 475 -10.05 13.82 4.90
C LEU A 475 -8.89 12.89 5.19
N THR A 476 -7.83 13.45 5.80
CA THR A 476 -6.65 12.73 6.27
C THR A 476 -6.47 12.99 7.77
N ALA A 477 -6.34 11.95 8.58
CA ALA A 477 -6.00 12.02 9.99
C ALA A 477 -4.49 11.89 10.18
N LEU A 478 -3.96 12.36 11.31
CA LEU A 478 -2.56 12.18 11.66
C LEU A 478 -2.39 11.04 12.65
N TYR A 479 -1.38 10.19 12.43
CA TYR A 479 -0.95 9.21 13.40
C TYR A 479 -0.15 9.85 14.54
N LYS A 480 -0.49 9.47 15.77
CA LYS A 480 0.29 9.79 16.96
C LYS A 480 0.56 8.53 17.76
N TRP A 481 1.72 8.47 18.38
CA TRP A 481 2.11 7.33 19.21
C TRP A 481 1.36 7.35 20.54
N ARG A 482 0.07 7.02 20.53
CA ARG A 482 -0.77 6.92 21.74
C ARG A 482 -1.54 5.60 21.76
N MET A 483 -2.04 5.30 22.96
CA MET A 483 -2.78 4.08 23.23
C MET A 483 -4.30 4.24 23.04
N LYS A 484 -4.81 5.47 23.10
CA LYS A 484 -6.22 5.80 22.95
C LYS A 484 -6.38 7.02 22.06
N TYR A 485 -7.35 6.95 21.19
CA TYR A 485 -7.67 8.01 20.25
C TYR A 485 -9.11 8.47 20.47
N ASN A 486 -9.31 9.78 20.41
CA ASN A 486 -10.63 10.40 20.41
C ASN A 486 -10.75 11.22 19.12
N PRO A 487 -11.72 10.92 18.23
CA PRO A 487 -11.83 11.62 16.95
C PRO A 487 -11.81 13.15 17.04
N HIS A 488 -12.34 13.73 18.12
CA HIS A 488 -12.39 15.18 18.29
C HIS A 488 -11.08 15.82 18.78
N GLU A 489 -10.14 15.00 19.25
CA GLU A 489 -8.85 15.40 19.79
C GLU A 489 -7.67 15.07 18.87
N GLU A 490 -7.96 14.56 17.65
CA GLU A 490 -6.94 14.24 16.67
C GLU A 490 -6.69 15.39 15.68
N SER A 491 -5.53 15.37 15.03
CA SER A 491 -5.20 16.31 13.97
C SER A 491 -5.70 15.79 12.62
N TYR A 492 -6.21 16.69 11.79
CA TYR A 492 -6.78 16.37 10.49
C TYR A 492 -6.39 17.38 9.42
N SER A 493 -6.32 16.91 8.18
CA SER A 493 -6.29 17.73 6.97
C SER A 493 -7.55 17.49 6.14
N LEU A 494 -8.10 18.56 5.58
CA LEU A 494 -9.06 18.54 4.48
C LEU A 494 -8.38 19.07 3.23
N ARG A 495 -8.43 18.32 2.12
CA ARG A 495 -7.88 18.71 0.82
C ARG A 495 -8.98 18.71 -0.24
N GLY A 496 -9.41 19.90 -0.62
CA GLY A 496 -10.32 20.14 -1.75
C GLY A 496 -9.57 20.51 -3.03
N ASN A 497 -10.26 21.00 -4.06
CA ASN A 497 -9.61 21.43 -5.31
C ASN A 497 -8.66 22.60 -5.08
N ASP A 498 -9.11 23.62 -4.34
CA ASP A 498 -8.42 24.91 -4.23
C ASP A 498 -7.73 25.10 -2.88
N TRP A 499 -8.14 24.33 -1.87
CA TRP A 499 -7.74 24.59 -0.51
C TRP A 499 -7.25 23.34 0.20
N ARG A 500 -6.18 23.49 1.00
CA ARG A 500 -5.84 22.60 2.09
C ARG A 500 -6.07 23.32 3.41
N TYR A 501 -6.80 22.67 4.31
CA TYR A 501 -7.01 23.10 5.69
C TYR A 501 -6.50 22.05 6.64
N ILE A 502 -5.71 22.44 7.62
CA ILE A 502 -5.18 21.57 8.66
C ILE A 502 -5.66 22.10 10.02
N ARG A 503 -6.18 21.20 10.84
CA ARG A 503 -6.49 21.45 12.24
C ARG A 503 -5.70 20.49 13.10
N TYR A 504 -4.86 21.04 13.98
CA TYR A 504 -4.09 20.27 14.93
C TYR A 504 -4.87 20.01 16.24
N GLU A 505 -4.44 18.99 17.02
CA GLU A 505 -5.07 18.64 18.31
C GLU A 505 -5.01 19.78 19.33
N ASN A 506 -3.99 20.65 19.25
CA ASN A 506 -3.83 21.83 20.11
C ASN A 506 -4.70 23.02 19.69
N GLY A 507 -5.56 22.83 18.68
CA GLY A 507 -6.44 23.86 18.14
C GLY A 507 -5.77 24.86 17.20
N LYS A 508 -4.49 24.69 16.88
CA LYS A 508 -3.81 25.47 15.84
C LYS A 508 -4.28 25.04 14.46
N GLU A 509 -4.17 25.93 13.49
CA GLU A 509 -4.69 25.72 12.14
C GLU A 509 -3.71 26.23 11.09
N GLU A 510 -3.72 25.56 9.94
CA GLU A 510 -3.08 26.01 8.72
C GLU A 510 -4.10 26.05 7.60
N LEU A 511 -3.93 26.99 6.68
CA LEU A 511 -4.74 27.10 5.46
C LEU A 511 -3.85 27.48 4.29
N TYR A 512 -3.93 26.72 3.21
CA TYR A 512 -3.18 26.96 1.98
C TYR A 512 -4.11 27.04 0.78
N ASN A 513 -3.88 28.02 -0.11
CA ASN A 513 -4.52 28.06 -1.41
C ASN A 513 -3.66 27.32 -2.41
N THR A 514 -3.99 26.07 -2.70
CA THR A 514 -3.16 25.17 -3.50
C THR A 514 -3.18 25.44 -5.02
N VAL A 515 -3.97 26.42 -5.46
CA VAL A 515 -3.96 26.90 -6.84
C VAL A 515 -2.88 27.97 -7.03
N SER A 516 -2.82 28.95 -6.11
CA SER A 516 -1.83 30.04 -6.16
C SER A 516 -0.52 29.71 -5.45
N ASP A 517 -0.54 28.72 -4.56
CA ASP A 517 0.58 28.25 -3.75
C ASP A 517 0.56 26.71 -3.71
N PRO A 518 0.94 26.04 -4.81
CA PRO A 518 0.90 24.59 -4.92
C PRO A 518 1.89 23.89 -3.98
N ASN A 519 2.91 24.60 -3.49
CA ASN A 519 3.92 24.07 -2.57
C ASN A 519 3.56 24.29 -1.09
N GLU A 520 2.38 24.88 -0.80
CA GLU A 520 1.92 25.12 0.57
C GLU A 520 2.91 25.96 1.42
N TRP A 521 3.55 26.99 0.81
CA TRP A 521 4.59 27.79 1.44
C TRP A 521 4.04 28.83 2.42
N LYS A 522 2.81 29.32 2.21
CA LYS A 522 2.27 30.39 3.03
C LYS A 522 1.02 29.96 3.77
N ASN A 523 1.11 29.88 5.09
CA ASN A 523 -0.03 29.65 5.96
C ASN A 523 -0.93 30.89 6.05
N LEU A 524 -2.14 30.80 5.50
CA LEU A 524 -3.14 31.88 5.44
C LEU A 524 -4.10 31.87 6.66
N ALA A 525 -3.96 30.94 7.59
CA ALA A 525 -4.94 30.72 8.66
C ALA A 525 -5.14 31.92 9.59
N THR A 526 -4.15 32.80 9.72
CA THR A 526 -4.22 34.00 10.57
C THR A 526 -4.70 35.25 9.82
N GLU A 527 -4.86 35.19 8.51
CA GLU A 527 -5.28 36.33 7.69
C GLU A 527 -6.80 36.52 7.71
N ALA A 528 -7.28 37.67 8.19
CA ALA A 528 -8.69 37.95 8.40
C ALA A 528 -9.56 37.78 7.14
N GLN A 529 -8.99 38.03 5.95
CA GLN A 529 -9.70 37.89 4.68
C GLN A 529 -10.15 36.45 4.37
N TYR A 530 -9.46 35.44 4.92
CA TYR A 530 -9.79 34.02 4.72
C TYR A 530 -10.66 33.42 5.84
N SER A 531 -11.11 34.22 6.80
CA SER A 531 -11.91 33.75 7.93
C SER A 531 -13.20 33.01 7.52
N HIS A 532 -13.82 33.44 6.40
CA HIS A 532 -14.98 32.76 5.85
C HIS A 532 -14.66 31.32 5.43
N GLU A 533 -13.57 31.14 4.70
CA GLU A 533 -13.14 29.81 4.22
C GLU A 533 -12.73 28.89 5.36
N ILE A 534 -11.98 29.40 6.32
CA ILE A 534 -11.61 28.65 7.53
C ILE A 534 -12.86 28.17 8.27
N ASN A 535 -13.86 29.06 8.45
CA ASN A 535 -15.11 28.68 9.13
C ASN A 535 -15.90 27.64 8.33
N ARG A 536 -15.93 27.72 6.99
CA ARG A 536 -16.52 26.71 6.11
C ARG A 536 -15.85 25.35 6.33
N LEU A 537 -14.52 25.28 6.27
CA LEU A 537 -13.75 24.05 6.40
C LEU A 537 -13.81 23.45 7.81
N ARG A 538 -13.87 24.30 8.85
CA ARG A 538 -14.16 23.85 10.23
C ARG A 538 -15.52 23.13 10.32
N GLN A 539 -16.55 23.67 9.65
CA GLN A 539 -17.89 23.05 9.63
C GLN A 539 -17.86 21.74 8.85
N VAL A 540 -17.19 21.69 7.70
CA VAL A 540 -16.98 20.46 6.93
C VAL A 540 -16.31 19.40 7.79
N LEU A 541 -15.20 19.73 8.44
CA LEU A 541 -14.51 18.78 9.33
C LEU A 541 -15.43 18.30 10.46
N ALA A 542 -16.16 19.21 11.10
CA ALA A 542 -17.08 18.84 12.19
C ALA A 542 -18.19 17.91 11.73
N SER A 543 -18.69 18.08 10.50
CA SER A 543 -19.76 17.22 9.93
C SER A 543 -19.26 15.83 9.51
N ARG A 544 -17.94 15.67 9.32
CA ARG A 544 -17.31 14.39 8.92
C ARG A 544 -16.93 13.52 10.12
N LEU A 545 -16.82 14.10 11.30
CA LEU A 545 -16.46 13.38 12.52
C LEU A 545 -17.75 12.82 13.20
N PRO A 546 -17.64 11.73 13.97
CA PRO A 546 -18.75 11.22 14.77
C PRO A 546 -19.31 12.29 15.70
N GLU A 547 -20.53 12.12 16.18
CA GLU A 547 -21.10 13.02 17.20
C GLU A 547 -20.18 13.14 18.41
N LYS A 548 -20.11 14.36 18.99
CA LYS A 548 -19.22 14.62 20.13
C LYS A 548 -19.52 13.67 21.29
N GLY A 549 -18.51 12.98 21.76
CA GLY A 549 -18.62 11.98 22.83
C GLY A 549 -18.73 10.53 22.31
N ILE A 550 -18.93 10.33 21.01
CA ILE A 550 -18.85 9.00 20.40
C ILE A 550 -17.40 8.70 20.06
N VAL A 551 -16.86 7.67 20.69
CA VAL A 551 -15.50 7.15 20.44
C VAL A 551 -15.64 5.70 20.00
N PRO A 552 -15.12 5.32 18.81
CA PRO A 552 -15.19 3.93 18.37
C PRO A 552 -14.47 3.01 19.35
N PRO A 553 -14.94 1.78 19.53
CA PRO A 553 -14.30 0.81 20.42
C PRO A 553 -12.85 0.53 19.99
N GLN A 554 -11.92 0.70 20.91
CA GLN A 554 -10.50 0.47 20.66
C GLN A 554 -10.01 -0.75 21.43
N PRO A 555 -9.03 -1.48 20.89
CA PRO A 555 -8.45 -2.62 21.57
C PRO A 555 -7.92 -2.21 22.96
N GLN A 556 -8.23 -3.02 23.96
CA GLN A 556 -7.53 -2.88 25.23
C GLN A 556 -6.09 -3.32 25.02
N TRP A 557 -5.16 -2.37 25.14
CA TRP A 557 -3.76 -2.74 25.17
C TRP A 557 -3.50 -3.56 26.44
N LYS A 558 -3.23 -4.83 26.26
CA LYS A 558 -2.57 -5.62 27.29
C LYS A 558 -1.08 -5.49 27.00
N ALA A 559 -0.33 -4.93 27.96
CA ALA A 559 1.11 -5.02 27.91
C ALA A 559 1.44 -6.47 27.51
N PRO A 560 2.32 -6.71 26.52
CA PRO A 560 2.75 -8.06 26.24
C PRO A 560 3.21 -8.62 27.58
N GLY A 561 2.44 -9.57 28.12
CA GLY A 561 2.86 -10.29 29.31
C GLY A 561 4.27 -10.74 28.99
N LYS A 562 5.21 -10.58 29.91
CA LYS A 562 6.51 -11.25 29.73
C LYS A 562 6.15 -12.64 29.23
N PRO A 563 6.63 -13.07 28.04
CA PRO A 563 6.32 -14.42 27.60
C PRO A 563 6.61 -15.33 28.76
N GLU A 564 5.61 -16.09 29.19
CA GLU A 564 5.87 -17.09 30.23
C GLU A 564 7.09 -17.88 29.77
N PRO A 565 8.10 -18.01 30.60
CA PRO A 565 9.29 -18.75 30.22
C PRO A 565 8.79 -20.12 29.74
N LYS A 566 8.93 -20.38 28.45
CA LYS A 566 8.51 -21.66 27.89
C LYS A 566 9.19 -22.75 28.68
N SER A 567 8.42 -23.73 29.10
CA SER A 567 8.93 -24.83 29.94
C SER A 567 10.12 -25.52 29.26
N ASN A 568 11.01 -26.06 30.04
CA ASN A 568 12.11 -26.87 29.51
C ASN A 568 11.57 -28.02 28.63
N GLU A 569 10.39 -28.57 28.93
CA GLU A 569 9.69 -29.58 28.12
C GLU A 569 9.33 -29.02 26.75
N TYR A 570 8.81 -27.81 26.67
CA TYR A 570 8.54 -27.17 25.37
C TYR A 570 9.79 -27.09 24.48
N TRP A 571 10.94 -26.74 25.07
CA TRP A 571 12.20 -26.66 24.31
C TRP A 571 12.74 -28.02 23.91
N LYS A 572 12.54 -29.02 24.75
CA LYS A 572 12.87 -30.42 24.47
C LYS A 572 12.04 -30.95 23.29
N ASP A 573 10.72 -30.75 23.31
CA ASP A 573 9.82 -31.15 22.23
C ASP A 573 10.14 -30.42 20.89
N LEU A 574 10.50 -29.15 20.97
CA LEU A 574 10.90 -28.38 19.78
C LEU A 574 12.23 -28.91 19.21
N TYR A 575 13.16 -29.30 20.08
CA TYR A 575 14.42 -29.90 19.69
C TYR A 575 14.19 -31.26 19.04
N PHE A 576 13.35 -32.07 19.59
CA PHE A 576 12.99 -33.38 19.04
C PHE A 576 12.36 -33.29 17.64
N LYS A 577 11.45 -32.37 17.46
CA LYS A 577 10.86 -32.10 16.12
C LYS A 577 11.89 -31.74 15.06
N LYS A 578 12.98 -31.08 15.43
CA LYS A 578 14.07 -30.72 14.52
C LYS A 578 15.14 -31.79 14.36
N ASN A 579 15.29 -32.66 15.34
CA ASN A 579 16.29 -33.71 15.43
C ASN A 579 15.61 -35.04 15.89
N PRO A 580 14.84 -35.69 15.01
CA PRO A 580 14.16 -36.93 15.37
C PRO A 580 15.11 -38.08 15.72
N ASP A 581 16.35 -38.01 15.21
CA ASP A 581 17.45 -38.93 15.47
C ASP A 581 18.04 -38.79 16.89
N ALA A 582 17.63 -37.75 17.63
CA ALA A 582 18.00 -37.62 19.04
C ALA A 582 17.32 -38.63 19.98
N ASP A 583 16.23 -39.25 19.52
CA ASP A 583 15.55 -40.40 20.19
C ASP A 583 16.36 -41.67 19.91
N ALA A 584 17.24 -41.99 20.82
CA ALA A 584 18.23 -43.05 20.62
C ALA A 584 17.62 -44.47 20.79
N ASP A 585 16.61 -44.62 21.64
CA ASP A 585 15.92 -45.87 21.90
C ASP A 585 14.67 -46.10 21.04
N LYS A 586 14.29 -45.06 20.25
CA LYS A 586 13.17 -45.07 19.31
C LYS A 586 11.81 -45.35 19.95
N ASP A 587 11.63 -44.88 21.17
CA ASP A 587 10.35 -45.02 21.89
C ASP A 587 9.31 -43.96 21.48
N GLY A 588 9.68 -43.01 20.61
CA GLY A 588 8.84 -41.93 20.09
C GLY A 588 8.81 -40.70 20.99
N THR A 589 9.65 -40.64 22.02
CA THR A 589 9.79 -39.52 22.93
C THR A 589 11.27 -39.16 23.11
N LEU A 590 11.59 -37.89 23.39
CA LEU A 590 12.96 -37.49 23.69
C LEU A 590 13.14 -37.30 25.19
N SER A 591 13.91 -38.18 25.81
CA SER A 591 14.28 -38.04 27.21
C SER A 591 15.37 -36.97 27.43
N TRP A 592 15.52 -36.46 28.67
CA TRP A 592 16.58 -35.51 29.00
C TRP A 592 18.00 -36.07 28.83
N PRO A 593 18.27 -37.33 29.19
CA PRO A 593 19.56 -37.95 28.92
C PRO A 593 19.91 -38.00 27.43
N GLU A 594 18.96 -38.39 26.58
CA GLU A 594 19.13 -38.47 25.13
C GLU A 594 19.39 -37.06 24.51
N LEU A 595 18.59 -36.05 24.91
CA LEU A 595 18.82 -34.68 24.49
C LEU A 595 20.22 -34.21 24.81
N HIS A 596 20.73 -34.50 26.03
CA HIS A 596 22.07 -34.11 26.44
C HIS A 596 23.15 -34.90 25.71
N ALA A 597 22.94 -36.18 25.48
CA ALA A 597 23.87 -37.03 24.72
C ALA A 597 23.97 -36.57 23.26
N HIS A 598 22.82 -36.34 22.62
CA HIS A 598 22.78 -35.87 21.24
C HIS A 598 23.41 -34.49 21.06
N LYS A 599 23.12 -33.53 21.95
CA LYS A 599 23.77 -32.21 21.93
C LYS A 599 25.27 -32.29 22.14
N LYS A 600 25.74 -33.18 23.02
CA LYS A 600 27.17 -33.38 23.26
C LYS A 600 27.88 -34.05 22.06
N ALA A 601 27.23 -34.96 21.37
CA ALA A 601 27.77 -35.61 20.18
C ALA A 601 27.88 -34.66 18.99
N ASN A 602 26.97 -33.68 18.90
CA ASN A 602 26.91 -32.70 17.81
C ASN A 602 27.54 -31.33 18.15
N ALA A 603 28.13 -31.19 19.34
CA ALA A 603 28.90 -30.00 19.68
C ALA A 603 30.26 -30.04 18.96
N SER A 604 30.48 -29.13 18.02
CA SER A 604 31.81 -28.95 17.39
C SER A 604 32.86 -28.68 18.49
N PRO A 605 34.04 -29.25 18.43
CA PRO A 605 35.09 -29.01 19.41
C PRO A 605 35.49 -27.51 19.33
N VAL A 606 35.28 -26.79 20.41
CA VAL A 606 35.84 -25.47 20.60
C VAL A 606 37.38 -25.65 20.57
N GLN A 607 38.02 -25.19 19.53
CA GLN A 607 39.46 -25.07 19.51
C GLN A 607 39.89 -24.08 20.57
N SER A 608 40.40 -24.60 21.67
CA SER A 608 41.12 -23.81 22.66
C SER A 608 42.45 -23.38 22.05
N THR A 609 42.52 -22.15 21.56
CA THR A 609 43.81 -21.48 21.36
C THR A 609 44.21 -20.84 22.68
N GLN A 610 45.30 -21.36 23.22
CA GLN A 610 46.08 -20.71 24.28
C GLN A 610 46.68 -19.39 23.82
#